data_9406d775e2ddd08827dea6629f75d876
#
_entry.id   9406d775e2ddd08827dea6629f75d876
#
_cell.length_a   1.000
_cell.length_b   1.000
_cell.length_c   1.000
_cell.angle_alpha   90.00
_cell.angle_beta   90.00
_cell.angle_gamma   90.00
#
_symmetry.space_group_name_H-M   'P 1'
#
loop_
_entity.id
_entity.type
_entity.pdbx_description
1 polymer ?
#
loop_
_entity_poly.entity_id
_entity_poly.type
_entity_poly.pdbx_seq_one_letter_code
_entity_poly.pdbx_strand_id
1 'polypeptide(L)'
;GQPEIWNHVTEDPAALRFNSMRLYGIVWSTNPTTVSSSFGLARQLRAEGQVEVAVVVLDKVPNASRHYRMARLTTILQLIVHDLSESRIRRAARRLEEVPTNEPRFLQIKIAVISAGLNFLRNADLSRAASPNDLFEYAFTQRGLRTGLSETLRALARQAPFSRHRYALVDLAN
;
A
#
# COMPACT_ATOMS: atom_id res chain seq x y z
N GLY A 1 16.45 -18.23 3.68
CA GLY A 1 15.81 -18.18 2.47
C GLY A 1 14.62 -17.27 2.38
N GLN A 2 14.15 -17.14 1.17
CA GLN A 2 13.03 -16.29 0.87
C GLN A 2 11.71 -16.73 1.52
N PRO A 3 11.38 -18.03 1.60
CA PRO A 3 10.15 -18.45 2.28
C PRO A 3 10.11 -18.03 3.74
N GLU A 4 11.24 -18.03 4.43
CA GLU A 4 11.32 -17.60 5.83
C GLU A 4 11.04 -16.10 5.97
N ILE A 5 11.55 -15.29 5.03
CA ILE A 5 11.33 -13.85 5.02
C ILE A 5 9.86 -13.53 4.78
N TRP A 6 9.21 -14.24 3.85
CA TRP A 6 7.78 -14.08 3.60
C TRP A 6 6.94 -14.42 4.82
N ASN A 7 7.28 -15.51 5.50
CA ASN A 7 6.57 -15.90 6.72
C ASN A 7 6.72 -14.86 7.82
N HIS A 8 7.93 -14.32 7.99
CA HIS A 8 8.19 -13.28 8.97
C HIS A 8 7.34 -12.02 8.69
N VAL A 9 7.27 -11.58 7.44
CA VAL A 9 6.46 -10.43 7.04
C VAL A 9 4.99 -10.65 7.37
N THR A 10 4.47 -11.86 7.17
CA THR A 10 3.06 -12.16 7.45
C THR A 10 2.74 -12.23 8.95
N GLU A 11 3.74 -12.46 9.79
CA GLU A 11 3.55 -12.64 11.23
C GLU A 11 3.80 -11.37 12.04
N ASP A 12 4.67 -10.50 11.58
CA ASP A 12 5.13 -9.31 12.33
C ASP A 12 4.44 -8.02 11.83
N PRO A 13 3.50 -7.44 12.61
CA PRO A 13 2.83 -6.21 12.21
C PRO A 13 3.77 -5.02 12.03
N ALA A 14 4.84 -4.95 12.84
CA ALA A 14 5.81 -3.86 12.74
C ALA A 14 6.56 -3.93 11.40
N ALA A 15 6.93 -5.13 10.96
CA ALA A 15 7.56 -5.34 9.66
C ALA A 15 6.62 -4.96 8.53
N LEU A 16 5.33 -5.30 8.63
CA LEU A 16 4.34 -4.95 7.62
C LEU A 16 4.19 -3.43 7.47
N ARG A 17 4.13 -2.72 8.59
CA ARG A 17 4.06 -1.26 8.59
C ARG A 17 5.31 -0.62 7.98
N PHE A 18 6.47 -1.12 8.35
CA PHE A 18 7.75 -0.68 7.80
C PHE A 18 7.80 -0.86 6.28
N ASN A 19 7.31 -1.99 5.79
CA ASN A 19 7.28 -2.28 4.36
C ASN A 19 6.37 -1.32 3.60
N SER A 20 5.24 -0.94 4.19
CA SER A 20 4.34 0.06 3.59
C SER A 20 5.05 1.42 3.43
N MET A 21 5.81 1.84 4.44
CA MET A 21 6.58 3.08 4.38
C MET A 21 7.70 3.01 3.35
N ARG A 22 8.38 1.87 3.25
CA ARG A 22 9.42 1.66 2.22
C ARG A 22 8.83 1.74 0.82
N LEU A 23 7.69 1.11 0.61
CA LEU A 23 7.00 1.14 -0.68
C LEU A 23 6.63 2.57 -1.06
N TYR A 24 6.14 3.35 -0.11
CA TYR A 24 5.85 4.76 -0.31
C TYR A 24 7.10 5.52 -0.76
N GLY A 25 8.21 5.31 -0.07
CA GLY A 25 9.49 5.94 -0.43
C GLY A 25 9.97 5.56 -1.82
N ILE A 26 9.76 4.30 -2.23
CA ILE A 26 10.12 3.83 -3.56
C ILE A 26 9.28 4.54 -4.63
N VAL A 27 7.97 4.67 -4.41
CA VAL A 27 7.10 5.39 -5.34
C VAL A 27 7.59 6.83 -5.55
N TRP A 28 7.99 7.52 -4.48
CA TRP A 28 8.54 8.86 -4.57
C TRP A 28 9.90 8.89 -5.25
N SER A 29 10.78 7.92 -4.98
CA SER A 29 12.14 7.90 -5.51
C SER A 29 12.21 7.59 -7.01
N THR A 30 11.18 6.99 -7.60
CA THR A 30 11.20 6.67 -9.02
C THR A 30 11.09 7.90 -9.92
N ASN A 31 10.74 9.08 -9.38
CA ASN A 31 10.61 10.32 -10.15
C ASN A 31 11.29 11.51 -9.45
N PRO A 32 12.60 11.42 -9.11
CA PRO A 32 13.21 12.48 -8.31
C PRO A 32 13.35 13.82 -9.04
N THR A 33 13.45 13.80 -10.37
CA THR A 33 13.66 15.00 -11.18
C THR A 33 12.39 15.56 -11.80
N THR A 34 11.28 14.83 -11.74
CA THR A 34 10.02 15.20 -12.38
C THR A 34 8.91 15.51 -11.39
N VAL A 35 9.29 15.75 -10.13
CA VAL A 35 8.33 16.08 -9.08
C VAL A 35 7.68 17.42 -9.39
N SER A 36 6.38 17.39 -9.69
CA SER A 36 5.61 18.61 -9.89
C SER A 36 5.40 19.35 -8.57
N SER A 37 4.96 20.60 -8.63
CA SER A 37 4.61 21.35 -7.42
C SER A 37 3.56 20.63 -6.60
N SER A 38 2.63 19.90 -7.24
CA SER A 38 1.61 19.11 -6.54
C SER A 38 2.22 18.00 -5.70
N PHE A 39 3.22 17.29 -6.21
CA PHE A 39 3.89 16.23 -5.45
C PHE A 39 4.68 16.80 -4.27
N GLY A 40 5.39 17.90 -4.48
CA GLY A 40 6.12 18.58 -3.42
C GLY A 40 5.20 19.06 -2.30
N LEU A 41 4.09 19.68 -2.68
CA LEU A 41 3.10 20.15 -1.72
C LEU A 41 2.45 18.98 -0.96
N ALA A 42 2.08 17.92 -1.66
CA ALA A 42 1.48 16.75 -1.03
C ALA A 42 2.43 16.09 -0.02
N ARG A 43 3.72 16.01 -0.34
CA ARG A 43 4.72 15.46 0.56
C ARG A 43 4.86 16.32 1.83
N GLN A 44 4.86 17.63 1.66
CA GLN A 44 4.93 18.55 2.81
C GLN A 44 3.68 18.43 3.68
N LEU A 45 2.50 18.41 3.07
CA LEU A 45 1.24 18.25 3.79
C LEU A 45 1.20 16.94 4.57
N ARG A 46 1.69 15.86 3.98
CA ARG A 46 1.79 14.58 4.66
C ARG A 46 2.73 14.67 5.88
N ALA A 47 3.87 15.33 5.72
CA ALA A 47 4.82 15.50 6.82
C ALA A 47 4.21 16.30 7.98
N GLU A 48 3.27 17.18 7.69
CA GLU A 48 2.52 17.97 8.66
C GLU A 48 1.28 17.24 9.19
N GLY A 49 1.07 15.99 8.81
CA GLY A 49 -0.09 15.20 9.23
C GLY A 49 -1.39 15.52 8.48
N GLN A 50 -1.33 16.31 7.42
CA GLN A 50 -2.51 16.74 6.66
C GLN A 50 -2.80 15.83 5.46
N VAL A 51 -3.08 14.58 5.75
CA VAL A 51 -3.27 13.54 4.72
C VAL A 51 -4.42 13.84 3.78
N GLU A 52 -5.57 14.28 4.31
CA GLU A 52 -6.75 14.52 3.48
C GLU A 52 -6.52 15.67 2.50
N VAL A 53 -5.83 16.72 2.92
CA VAL A 53 -5.49 17.83 2.03
C VAL A 53 -4.48 17.37 0.97
N ALA A 54 -3.52 16.54 1.35
CA ALA A 54 -2.55 15.97 0.41
C ALA A 54 -3.25 15.14 -0.68
N VAL A 55 -4.24 14.35 -0.31
CA VAL A 55 -5.05 13.58 -1.27
C VAL A 55 -5.79 14.51 -2.24
N VAL A 56 -6.39 15.59 -1.75
CA VAL A 56 -7.06 16.57 -2.60
C VAL A 56 -6.10 17.20 -3.61
N VAL A 57 -4.90 17.55 -3.16
CA VAL A 57 -3.88 18.14 -4.04
C VAL A 57 -3.48 17.16 -5.16
N LEU A 58 -3.23 15.90 -4.83
CA LEU A 58 -2.86 14.88 -5.81
C LEU A 58 -4.01 14.54 -6.76
N ASP A 59 -5.25 14.61 -6.30
CA ASP A 59 -6.43 14.37 -7.13
C ASP A 59 -6.62 15.45 -8.20
N LYS A 60 -6.00 16.61 -8.04
CA LYS A 60 -6.03 17.67 -9.05
C LYS A 60 -5.09 17.44 -10.22
N VAL A 61 -4.18 16.49 -10.14
CA VAL A 61 -3.30 16.16 -11.28
C VAL A 61 -4.18 15.63 -12.41
N PRO A 62 -4.18 16.28 -13.59
CA PRO A 62 -5.06 15.87 -14.69
C PRO A 62 -4.72 14.49 -15.21
N ASN A 63 -5.75 13.74 -15.64
CA ASN A 63 -5.56 12.39 -16.20
C ASN A 63 -4.75 12.39 -17.50
N ALA A 64 -4.68 13.52 -18.20
CA ALA A 64 -3.83 13.68 -19.38
C ALA A 64 -2.35 13.91 -19.05
N SER A 65 -2.03 14.20 -17.80
CA SER A 65 -0.65 14.40 -17.37
C SER A 65 0.11 13.09 -17.34
N ARG A 66 1.38 13.11 -17.75
CA ARG A 66 2.28 11.96 -17.59
C ARG A 66 2.49 11.57 -16.11
N HIS A 67 2.17 12.46 -15.18
CA HIS A 67 2.30 12.24 -13.75
C HIS A 67 1.03 11.66 -13.12
N TYR A 68 -0.06 11.51 -13.88
CA TYR A 68 -1.35 11.07 -13.36
C TYR A 68 -1.27 9.69 -12.68
N ARG A 69 -0.63 8.74 -13.35
CA ARG A 69 -0.49 7.38 -12.80
C ARG A 69 0.22 7.41 -11.44
N MET A 70 1.34 8.13 -11.35
CA MET A 70 2.09 8.24 -10.11
C MET A 70 1.29 8.97 -9.02
N ALA A 71 0.53 9.99 -9.39
CA ALA A 71 -0.33 10.71 -8.45
C ALA A 71 -1.41 9.76 -7.87
N ARG A 72 -2.00 8.91 -8.71
CA ARG A 72 -3.00 7.93 -8.26
C ARG A 72 -2.40 6.93 -7.27
N LEU A 73 -1.23 6.39 -7.57
CA LEU A 73 -0.56 5.43 -6.69
C LEU A 73 -0.15 6.11 -5.38
N THR A 74 0.36 7.33 -5.45
CA THR A 74 0.76 8.09 -4.27
C THR A 74 -0.43 8.38 -3.37
N THR A 75 -1.59 8.72 -3.93
CA THR A 75 -2.80 8.95 -3.16
C THR A 75 -3.19 7.71 -2.34
N ILE A 76 -3.13 6.53 -2.95
CA ILE A 76 -3.45 5.28 -2.25
C ILE A 76 -2.52 5.11 -1.04
N LEU A 77 -1.22 5.31 -1.24
CA LEU A 77 -0.23 5.14 -0.17
C LEU A 77 -0.37 6.21 0.91
N GLN A 78 -0.73 7.44 0.56
CA GLN A 78 -0.99 8.51 1.53
C GLN A 78 -2.07 8.12 2.53
N LEU A 79 -3.11 7.43 2.07
CA LEU A 79 -4.25 7.05 2.91
C LEU A 79 -3.88 6.02 3.99
N ILE A 80 -2.78 5.29 3.82
CA ILE A 80 -2.43 4.17 4.70
C ILE A 80 -1.10 4.36 5.44
N VAL A 81 -0.49 5.54 5.36
CA VAL A 81 0.81 5.77 6.01
C VAL A 81 0.65 6.19 7.47
N HIS A 82 -0.30 7.07 7.77
CA HIS A 82 -0.51 7.60 9.11
C HIS A 82 -1.99 7.60 9.49
N ASP A 83 -2.26 7.58 10.79
CA ASP A 83 -3.61 7.72 11.35
C ASP A 83 -4.59 6.76 10.69
N LEU A 84 -4.25 5.48 10.74
CA LEU A 84 -5.04 4.44 10.12
C LEU A 84 -6.46 4.42 10.68
N SER A 85 -7.44 4.33 9.78
CA SER A 85 -8.82 4.12 10.12
C SER A 85 -9.43 3.15 9.12
N GLU A 86 -10.52 2.52 9.50
CA GLU A 86 -11.25 1.63 8.60
C GLU A 86 -11.64 2.36 7.31
N SER A 87 -12.11 3.61 7.44
CA SER A 87 -12.52 4.43 6.30
C SER A 87 -11.38 4.69 5.32
N ARG A 88 -10.21 5.06 5.82
CA ARG A 88 -9.03 5.33 4.97
C ARG A 88 -8.55 4.07 4.27
N ILE A 89 -8.51 2.96 4.98
CA ILE A 89 -8.08 1.68 4.42
C ILE A 89 -9.03 1.24 3.31
N ARG A 90 -10.35 1.35 3.53
CA ARG A 90 -11.34 1.01 2.52
C ARG A 90 -11.26 1.93 1.30
N ARG A 91 -11.01 3.22 1.51
CA ARG A 91 -10.81 4.17 0.41
C ARG A 91 -9.59 3.81 -0.41
N ALA A 92 -8.48 3.45 0.24
CA ALA A 92 -7.27 3.01 -0.45
C ALA A 92 -7.55 1.77 -1.29
N ALA A 93 -8.26 0.79 -0.74
CA ALA A 93 -8.63 -0.42 -1.48
C ALA A 93 -9.49 -0.11 -2.70
N ARG A 94 -10.51 0.74 -2.55
CA ARG A 94 -11.38 1.12 -3.67
C ARG A 94 -10.58 1.83 -4.77
N ARG A 95 -9.67 2.71 -4.40
CA ARG A 95 -8.83 3.41 -5.39
C ARG A 95 -7.90 2.45 -6.11
N LEU A 96 -7.35 1.46 -5.40
CA LEU A 96 -6.51 0.44 -6.04
C LEU A 96 -7.31 -0.42 -7.01
N GLU A 97 -8.55 -0.74 -6.70
CA GLU A 97 -9.42 -1.50 -7.59
C GLU A 97 -9.68 -0.79 -8.93
N GLU A 98 -9.55 0.54 -8.96
CA GLU A 98 -9.66 1.33 -10.18
C GLU A 98 -8.35 1.35 -11.00
N VAL A 99 -7.25 0.92 -10.41
CA VAL A 99 -5.95 0.86 -11.09
C VAL A 99 -5.90 -0.41 -11.94
N PRO A 100 -5.42 -0.33 -13.19
CA PRO A 100 -5.28 -1.53 -14.02
C PRO A 100 -4.38 -2.58 -13.36
N THR A 101 -4.78 -3.85 -13.45
CA THR A 101 -4.05 -4.95 -12.81
C THR A 101 -2.67 -5.20 -13.43
N ASN A 102 -2.41 -4.66 -14.63
CA ASN A 102 -1.10 -4.73 -15.25
C ASN A 102 -0.13 -3.63 -14.77
N GLU A 103 -0.56 -2.77 -13.85
CA GLU A 103 0.35 -1.84 -13.19
C GLU A 103 1.46 -2.63 -12.48
N PRO A 104 2.76 -2.36 -12.78
CA PRO A 104 3.85 -3.16 -12.20
C PRO A 104 3.88 -3.19 -10.67
N ARG A 105 3.35 -2.16 -10.00
CA ARG A 105 3.34 -2.06 -8.55
C ARG A 105 2.03 -2.49 -7.90
N PHE A 106 1.09 -3.03 -8.69
CA PHE A 106 -0.25 -3.33 -8.21
C PHE A 106 -0.25 -4.26 -6.99
N LEU A 107 0.45 -5.39 -7.08
CA LEU A 107 0.49 -6.37 -5.98
C LEU A 107 1.22 -5.82 -4.75
N GLN A 108 2.28 -5.07 -4.95
CA GLN A 108 3.02 -4.45 -3.84
C GLN A 108 2.13 -3.47 -3.07
N ILE A 109 1.36 -2.67 -3.77
CA ILE A 109 0.43 -1.72 -3.15
C ILE A 109 -0.73 -2.47 -2.48
N LYS A 110 -1.23 -3.53 -3.09
CA LYS A 110 -2.27 -4.37 -2.47
C LYS A 110 -1.78 -4.96 -1.15
N ILE A 111 -0.54 -5.43 -1.12
CA ILE A 111 0.10 -5.91 0.12
C ILE A 111 0.13 -4.80 1.17
N ALA A 112 0.50 -3.58 0.77
CA ALA A 112 0.56 -2.44 1.68
C ALA A 112 -0.82 -2.12 2.27
N VAL A 113 -1.87 -2.14 1.46
CA VAL A 113 -3.24 -1.87 1.92
C VAL A 113 -3.74 -2.97 2.87
N ILE A 114 -3.52 -4.23 2.53
CA ILE A 114 -3.90 -5.36 3.39
C ILE A 114 -3.15 -5.28 4.72
N SER A 115 -1.85 -4.98 4.67
CA SER A 115 -1.02 -4.84 5.86
C SER A 115 -1.50 -3.70 6.76
N ALA A 116 -1.90 -2.58 6.17
CA ALA A 116 -2.47 -1.46 6.92
C ALA A 116 -3.77 -1.88 7.62
N GLY A 117 -4.63 -2.64 6.95
CA GLY A 117 -5.84 -3.18 7.56
C GLY A 117 -5.55 -4.07 8.76
N LEU A 118 -4.58 -4.95 8.62
CA LEU A 118 -4.18 -5.85 9.69
C LEU A 118 -3.58 -5.09 10.88
N ASN A 119 -2.73 -4.10 10.61
CA ASN A 119 -2.15 -3.22 11.64
C ASN A 119 -3.26 -2.45 12.37
N PHE A 120 -4.22 -1.92 11.64
CA PHE A 120 -5.35 -1.22 12.22
C PHE A 120 -6.10 -2.10 13.22
N LEU A 121 -6.46 -3.31 12.82
CA LEU A 121 -7.19 -4.22 13.68
C LEU A 121 -6.38 -4.60 14.93
N ARG A 122 -5.09 -4.86 14.77
CA ARG A 122 -4.22 -5.25 15.88
C ARG A 122 -4.01 -4.09 16.87
N ASN A 123 -3.76 -2.90 16.37
CA ASN A 123 -3.52 -1.74 17.23
C ASN A 123 -4.78 -1.33 18.00
N ALA A 124 -5.95 -1.56 17.42
CA ALA A 124 -7.23 -1.30 18.07
C ALA A 124 -7.74 -2.49 18.90
N ASP A 125 -7.00 -3.59 18.92
CA ASP A 125 -7.38 -4.85 19.58
C ASP A 125 -8.73 -5.34 19.09
N LEU A 126 -8.94 -5.32 17.79
CA LEU A 126 -10.16 -5.76 17.15
C LEU A 126 -9.90 -7.03 16.32
N SER A 127 -10.81 -8.00 16.40
CA SER A 127 -10.75 -9.19 15.55
C SER A 127 -11.25 -8.89 14.14
N ARG A 128 -12.13 -7.89 14.00
CA ARG A 128 -12.79 -7.55 12.74
C ARG A 128 -13.12 -6.06 12.66
N ALA A 129 -13.33 -5.58 11.42
CA ALA A 129 -13.80 -4.23 11.16
C ALA A 129 -15.26 -4.06 11.61
N ALA A 130 -15.68 -2.80 11.77
CA ALA A 130 -17.04 -2.48 12.17
C ALA A 130 -18.05 -2.82 11.07
N SER A 131 -17.71 -2.52 9.80
CA SER A 131 -18.53 -2.90 8.66
C SER A 131 -18.26 -4.35 8.25
N PRO A 132 -19.30 -5.14 7.90
CA PRO A 132 -19.12 -6.53 7.49
C PRO A 132 -18.57 -6.68 6.07
N ASN A 133 -18.44 -5.59 5.32
CA ASN A 133 -17.98 -5.66 3.93
C ASN A 133 -16.53 -6.12 3.86
N ASP A 134 -16.21 -6.90 2.83
CA ASP A 134 -14.86 -7.37 2.57
C ASP A 134 -13.91 -6.24 2.20
N LEU A 135 -12.62 -6.46 2.42
CA LEU A 135 -11.55 -5.65 1.89
C LEU A 135 -10.95 -6.43 0.70
N PHE A 136 -11.04 -5.87 -0.49
CA PHE A 136 -10.81 -6.65 -1.71
C PHE A 136 -11.77 -7.86 -1.71
N GLU A 137 -11.24 -9.05 -1.79
CA GLU A 137 -12.02 -10.30 -1.77
C GLU A 137 -11.99 -11.00 -0.41
N TYR A 138 -11.35 -10.38 0.58
CA TYR A 138 -11.08 -11.01 1.87
C TYR A 138 -11.93 -10.38 2.96
N ALA A 139 -12.40 -11.23 3.88
CA ALA A 139 -13.07 -10.71 5.07
C ALA A 139 -12.16 -9.71 5.79
N PHE A 140 -12.71 -8.57 6.19
CA PHE A 140 -11.94 -7.57 6.93
C PHE A 140 -11.89 -7.98 8.41
N THR A 141 -11.17 -9.05 8.65
CA THR A 141 -10.88 -9.64 9.95
C THR A 141 -9.39 -9.92 10.01
N GLN A 142 -8.84 -10.13 11.21
CA GLN A 142 -7.43 -10.49 11.31
C GLN A 142 -7.13 -11.77 10.51
N ARG A 143 -8.01 -12.77 10.63
CA ARG A 143 -7.83 -14.05 9.93
C ARG A 143 -7.94 -13.88 8.41
N GLY A 144 -8.96 -13.18 7.94
CA GLY A 144 -9.19 -12.97 6.51
C GLY A 144 -8.07 -12.18 5.86
N LEU A 145 -7.57 -11.14 6.53
CA LEU A 145 -6.49 -10.33 5.99
C LEU A 145 -5.15 -11.06 5.98
N ARG A 146 -4.90 -11.95 6.95
CA ARG A 146 -3.71 -12.80 6.91
C ARG A 146 -3.75 -13.74 5.71
N THR A 147 -4.90 -14.32 5.42
CA THR A 147 -5.08 -15.14 4.22
C THR A 147 -4.80 -14.33 2.97
N GLY A 148 -5.39 -13.14 2.87
CA GLY A 148 -5.19 -12.25 1.73
C GLY A 148 -3.74 -11.82 1.56
N LEU A 149 -3.07 -11.52 2.66
CA LEU A 149 -1.65 -11.16 2.64
C LEU A 149 -0.79 -12.32 2.12
N SER A 150 -1.00 -13.53 2.64
CA SER A 150 -0.28 -14.72 2.17
C SER A 150 -0.48 -14.97 0.69
N GLU A 151 -1.72 -14.93 0.22
CA GLU A 151 -2.04 -15.16 -1.19
C GLU A 151 -1.42 -14.10 -2.09
N THR A 152 -1.48 -12.83 -1.68
CA THR A 152 -0.93 -11.75 -2.47
C THR A 152 0.60 -11.80 -2.52
N LEU A 153 1.25 -12.17 -1.41
CA LEU A 153 2.70 -12.38 -1.38
C LEU A 153 3.12 -13.52 -2.31
N ARG A 154 2.36 -14.61 -2.33
CA ARG A 154 2.63 -15.73 -3.27
C ARG A 154 2.45 -15.30 -4.72
N ALA A 155 1.42 -14.50 -5.00
CA ALA A 155 1.19 -13.97 -6.34
C ALA A 155 2.34 -13.08 -6.78
N LEU A 156 2.83 -12.21 -5.89
CA LEU A 156 3.97 -11.35 -6.15
C LEU A 156 5.23 -12.17 -6.43
N ALA A 157 5.49 -13.20 -5.64
CA ALA A 157 6.63 -14.09 -5.85
C ALA A 157 6.57 -14.80 -7.20
N ARG A 158 5.36 -15.21 -7.63
CA ARG A 158 5.17 -15.83 -8.95
C ARG A 158 5.42 -14.86 -10.11
N GLN A 159 5.19 -13.57 -9.92
CA GLN A 159 5.48 -12.57 -10.96
C GLN A 159 6.95 -12.30 -11.16
N ALA A 160 7.82 -12.76 -10.26
CA ALA A 160 9.26 -12.59 -10.34
C ALA A 160 9.88 -13.86 -10.93
N PRO A 161 9.95 -14.02 -12.28
CA PRO A 161 10.39 -15.26 -12.90
C PRO A 161 11.88 -15.55 -12.70
N PHE A 162 12.66 -14.53 -12.33
CA PHE A 162 14.11 -14.65 -12.15
C PHE A 162 14.48 -14.40 -10.70
N SER A 163 15.51 -15.11 -10.21
CA SER A 163 16.02 -14.97 -8.85
C SER A 163 16.33 -13.51 -8.48
N ARG A 164 16.86 -12.77 -9.43
CA ARG A 164 17.19 -11.34 -9.26
C ARG A 164 15.96 -10.53 -8.85
N HIS A 165 14.82 -10.76 -9.51
CA HIS A 165 13.57 -10.07 -9.20
C HIS A 165 13.02 -10.50 -7.85
N ARG A 166 13.17 -11.78 -7.49
CA ARG A 166 12.75 -12.29 -6.19
C ARG A 166 13.51 -11.63 -5.05
N TYR A 167 14.81 -11.43 -5.20
CA TYR A 167 15.60 -10.73 -4.18
C TYR A 167 15.14 -9.29 -4.01
N ALA A 168 14.88 -8.60 -5.10
CA ALA A 168 14.37 -7.23 -5.04
C ALA A 168 13.02 -7.15 -4.33
N LEU A 169 12.13 -8.12 -4.56
CA LEU A 169 10.82 -8.18 -3.91
C LEU A 169 10.95 -8.51 -2.42
N VAL A 170 11.87 -9.38 -2.07
CA VAL A 170 12.17 -9.70 -0.67
C VAL A 170 12.68 -8.46 0.06
N ASP A 171 13.54 -7.68 -0.56
CA ASP A 171 14.03 -6.42 0.03
C ASP A 171 12.88 -5.44 0.25
N LEU A 172 11.92 -5.38 -0.65
CA LEU A 172 10.71 -4.57 -0.47
C LEU A 172 9.87 -5.07 0.70
N ALA A 173 9.74 -6.38 0.85
CA ALA A 173 8.94 -6.99 1.91
C ALA A 173 9.58 -6.82 3.29
N ASN A 174 10.89 -6.63 3.36
CA ASN A 174 11.60 -6.40 4.60
C ASN A 174 11.72 -4.92 4.92
#